data_533473ef96d98d219f8ea1c28ec19b6d
#
_entry.id   533473ef96d98d219f8ea1c28ec19b6d
#
_cell.length_a   1.000
_cell.length_b   1.000
_cell.length_c   1.000
_cell.angle_alpha   90.00
_cell.angle_beta   90.00
_cell.angle_gamma   90.00
#
_symmetry.space_group_name_H-M   'P 1'
#
loop_
_entity.id
_entity.type
_entity.pdbx_description
1 polymer ?
#
loop_
_entity_poly.entity_id
_entity_poly.type
_entity_poly.pdbx_seq_one_letter_code
_entity_poly.pdbx_strand_id
1 'polypeptide(L)'
;AVRRLSQRLDLPLAQAARCWLDAYCDRVLLPLFSAEADYGLVLLAHQQNILVEMQQDFPVGLIYRDCQGSAWTEGADAWLKEAGETEVENRFGESQLLRYFPYYLLLNSTLAVTAALAAAGFDSEENLMSRVRDALAELRTTAKQTRCLDYVLNSPTWNCKGNFFCYLHDRNENTIVDPAVIYFDFSNPFYKEKA
;
A
#
# COMPACT_ATOMS: atom_id res chain seq x y z
N ALA A 1 20.22 2.35 6.41
CA ALA A 1 19.50 1.87 7.59
C ALA A 1 19.85 0.40 7.87
N VAL A 2 19.45 -0.59 7.05
CA VAL A 2 19.57 -2.04 7.34
C VAL A 2 20.99 -2.49 7.71
N ARG A 3 22.04 -2.07 6.96
CA ARG A 3 23.43 -2.43 7.29
C ARG A 3 23.86 -1.89 8.66
N ARG A 4 23.50 -0.64 8.99
CA ARG A 4 23.79 -0.06 10.33
C ARG A 4 23.00 -0.77 11.43
N LEU A 5 21.77 -1.15 11.15
CA LEU A 5 20.94 -1.93 12.06
C LEU A 5 21.55 -3.30 12.36
N SER A 6 21.99 -4.03 11.31
CA SER A 6 22.69 -5.30 11.42
C SER A 6 23.93 -5.19 12.32
N GLN A 7 24.75 -4.18 12.09
CA GLN A 7 25.97 -3.94 12.91
C GLN A 7 25.63 -3.59 14.35
N ARG A 8 24.64 -2.72 14.58
CA ARG A 8 24.28 -2.26 15.93
C ARG A 8 23.64 -3.33 16.79
N LEU A 9 22.84 -4.21 16.16
CA LEU A 9 22.12 -5.28 16.87
C LEU A 9 22.85 -6.63 16.83
N ASP A 10 24.00 -6.68 16.18
CA ASP A 10 24.77 -7.92 15.93
C ASP A 10 23.89 -9.02 15.28
N LEU A 11 23.12 -8.64 14.25
CA LEU A 11 22.21 -9.52 13.55
C LEU A 11 22.73 -9.80 12.12
N PRO A 12 22.48 -11.01 11.57
CA PRO A 12 22.64 -11.26 10.14
C PRO A 12 21.85 -10.26 9.30
N LEU A 13 22.38 -9.86 8.13
CA LEU A 13 21.74 -8.87 7.26
C LEU A 13 20.29 -9.23 6.92
N ALA A 14 20.01 -10.50 6.62
CA ALA A 14 18.66 -10.95 6.32
C ALA A 14 17.71 -10.75 7.51
N GLN A 15 18.18 -11.03 8.73
CA GLN A 15 17.37 -10.82 9.93
C GLN A 15 17.14 -9.34 10.20
N ALA A 16 18.16 -8.49 10.04
CA ALA A 16 18.04 -7.05 10.17
C ALA A 16 17.07 -6.45 9.13
N ALA A 17 17.08 -6.98 7.88
CA ALA A 17 16.15 -6.56 6.84
C ALA A 17 14.70 -6.94 7.18
N ARG A 18 14.48 -8.14 7.71
CA ARG A 18 13.15 -8.55 8.17
C ARG A 18 12.63 -7.69 9.31
N CYS A 19 13.44 -7.47 10.35
CA CYS A 19 13.05 -6.59 11.45
C CYS A 19 12.75 -5.16 10.98
N TRP A 20 13.51 -4.66 10.01
CA TRP A 20 13.28 -3.35 9.41
C TRP A 20 11.96 -3.31 8.63
N LEU A 21 11.70 -4.34 7.82
CA LEU A 21 10.47 -4.45 7.03
C LEU A 21 9.23 -4.63 7.92
N ASP A 22 9.34 -5.41 8.99
CA ASP A 22 8.25 -5.54 9.97
C ASP A 22 7.90 -4.18 10.59
N ALA A 23 8.91 -3.43 11.04
CA ALA A 23 8.69 -2.10 11.57
C ALA A 23 8.10 -1.14 10.51
N TYR A 24 8.48 -1.28 9.23
CA TYR A 24 7.87 -0.54 8.13
C TYR A 24 6.40 -0.94 7.93
N CYS A 25 6.08 -2.22 7.96
CA CYS A 25 4.69 -2.68 7.91
C CYS A 25 3.88 -2.09 9.07
N ASP A 26 4.35 -2.22 10.31
CA ASP A 26 3.64 -1.76 11.50
C ASP A 26 3.43 -0.24 11.55
N ARG A 27 4.40 0.53 11.06
CA ARG A 27 4.41 2.00 11.22
C ARG A 27 4.01 2.78 9.98
N VAL A 28 3.98 2.14 8.81
CA VAL A 28 3.66 2.79 7.54
C VAL A 28 2.51 2.09 6.83
N LEU A 29 2.65 0.80 6.52
CA LEU A 29 1.69 0.08 5.71
C LEU A 29 0.35 -0.14 6.43
N LEU A 30 0.37 -0.75 7.60
CA LEU A 30 -0.83 -1.12 8.34
C LEU A 30 -1.66 0.09 8.78
N PRO A 31 -1.09 1.22 9.27
CA PRO A 31 -1.86 2.42 9.55
C PRO A 31 -2.63 2.97 8.36
N LEU A 32 -2.06 2.91 7.15
CA LEU A 32 -2.73 3.37 5.93
C LEU A 32 -3.88 2.42 5.51
N PHE A 33 -3.70 1.11 5.66
CA PHE A 33 -4.79 0.15 5.46
C PHE A 33 -5.87 0.26 6.53
N SER A 34 -5.50 0.47 7.80
CA SER A 34 -6.46 0.68 8.89
C SER A 34 -7.27 1.96 8.71
N ALA A 35 -6.67 3.02 8.17
CA ALA A 35 -7.39 4.25 7.85
C ALA A 35 -8.54 3.99 6.87
N GLU A 36 -8.34 3.17 5.85
CA GLU A 36 -9.39 2.74 4.93
C GLU A 36 -10.36 1.77 5.59
N ALA A 37 -9.84 0.69 6.17
CA ALA A 37 -10.64 -0.43 6.65
C ALA A 37 -11.51 -0.07 7.88
N ASP A 38 -11.05 0.80 8.77
CA ASP A 38 -11.73 1.13 10.02
C ASP A 38 -12.51 2.46 9.96
N TYR A 39 -12.07 3.38 9.09
CA TYR A 39 -12.59 4.75 9.04
C TYR A 39 -13.07 5.18 7.64
N GLY A 40 -12.86 4.36 6.61
CA GLY A 40 -13.22 4.70 5.24
C GLY A 40 -12.37 5.83 4.64
N LEU A 41 -11.22 6.16 5.23
CA LEU A 41 -10.30 7.19 4.73
C LEU A 41 -9.28 6.57 3.78
N VAL A 42 -9.39 6.87 2.51
CA VAL A 42 -8.47 6.40 1.45
C VAL A 42 -7.36 7.42 1.23
N LEU A 43 -6.13 7.02 1.50
CA LEU A 43 -4.93 7.81 1.23
C LEU A 43 -4.15 7.15 0.09
N LEU A 44 -4.11 7.80 -1.09
CA LEU A 44 -3.40 7.26 -2.27
C LEU A 44 -1.89 7.46 -2.10
N ALA A 45 -1.33 6.67 -1.18
CA ALA A 45 -0.01 6.82 -0.61
C ALA A 45 1.08 6.19 -1.49
N HIS A 46 1.43 6.86 -2.61
CA HIS A 46 2.61 6.50 -3.37
C HIS A 46 3.90 7.04 -2.73
N GLN A 47 5.06 6.55 -3.14
CA GLN A 47 6.38 6.87 -2.54
C GLN A 47 6.65 8.36 -2.34
N GLN A 48 6.18 9.22 -3.25
CA GLN A 48 6.39 10.66 -3.17
C GLN A 48 5.63 11.30 -1.99
N ASN A 49 4.50 10.69 -1.59
CA ASN A 49 3.59 11.24 -0.58
C ASN A 49 3.79 10.62 0.81
N ILE A 50 4.69 9.66 0.94
CA ILE A 50 5.03 9.03 2.22
C ILE A 50 6.43 9.48 2.64
N LEU A 51 6.53 10.12 3.80
CA LEU A 51 7.77 10.32 4.51
C LEU A 51 7.83 9.36 5.69
N VAL A 52 8.85 8.52 5.72
CA VAL A 52 9.05 7.56 6.81
C VAL A 52 9.89 8.22 7.90
N GLU A 53 9.32 8.34 9.10
CA GLU A 53 10.08 8.78 10.26
C GLU A 53 11.01 7.68 10.73
N MET A 54 12.27 8.04 10.94
CA MET A 54 13.33 7.10 11.29
C MET A 54 13.94 7.44 12.64
N GLN A 55 14.04 6.46 13.54
CA GLN A 55 14.80 6.58 14.77
C GLN A 55 15.75 5.40 14.92
N GLN A 56 17.03 5.67 15.15
CA GLN A 56 18.04 4.62 15.26
C GLN A 56 17.98 3.58 14.15
N ASP A 57 17.82 4.03 12.91
CA ASP A 57 17.70 3.21 11.70
C ASP A 57 16.41 2.36 11.57
N PHE A 58 15.46 2.46 12.50
CA PHE A 58 14.14 1.85 12.40
C PHE A 58 13.06 2.82 11.91
N PRO A 59 12.10 2.39 11.08
CA PRO A 59 10.83 3.08 10.90
C PRO A 59 10.08 3.19 12.24
N VAL A 60 9.68 4.41 12.61
CA VAL A 60 8.92 4.66 13.86
C VAL A 60 7.58 5.35 13.61
N GLY A 61 7.37 5.87 12.42
CA GLY A 61 6.13 6.55 12.03
C GLY A 61 6.13 6.93 10.56
N LEU A 62 5.03 7.54 10.15
CA LEU A 62 4.89 8.11 8.81
C LEU A 62 4.30 9.52 8.88
N ILE A 63 4.68 10.33 7.91
CA ILE A 63 3.99 11.58 7.57
C ILE A 63 3.45 11.43 6.15
N TYR A 64 2.14 11.53 6.01
CA TYR A 64 1.49 11.60 4.71
C TYR A 64 1.36 13.06 4.28
N ARG A 65 1.76 13.36 3.05
CA ARG A 65 1.72 14.72 2.48
C ARG A 65 0.97 14.71 1.15
N ASP A 66 0.51 15.88 0.73
CA ASP A 66 -0.20 16.08 -0.53
C ASP A 66 -1.52 15.30 -0.59
N CYS A 67 -2.50 15.78 0.18
CA CYS A 67 -3.79 15.10 0.36
C CYS A 67 -4.74 15.21 -0.84
N GLN A 68 -4.35 15.77 -1.98
CA GLN A 68 -5.22 15.92 -3.16
C GLN A 68 -5.76 14.58 -3.68
N GLY A 69 -5.02 13.48 -3.49
CA GLY A 69 -5.45 12.13 -3.84
C GLY A 69 -6.27 11.41 -2.75
N SER A 70 -6.62 12.09 -1.66
CA SER A 70 -7.42 11.47 -0.59
C SER A 70 -8.88 11.34 -1.00
N ALA A 71 -9.53 10.27 -0.53
CA ALA A 71 -10.94 10.00 -0.80
C ALA A 71 -11.61 9.36 0.42
N TRP A 72 -12.93 9.28 0.36
CA TRP A 72 -13.76 8.66 1.39
C TRP A 72 -14.55 7.49 0.80
N THR A 73 -14.72 6.44 1.56
CA THR A 73 -15.64 5.34 1.24
C THR A 73 -16.89 5.41 2.11
N GLU A 74 -17.84 4.52 1.90
CA GLU A 74 -19.03 4.39 2.75
C GLU A 74 -18.70 4.12 4.24
N GLY A 75 -17.52 3.58 4.53
CA GLY A 75 -17.02 3.38 5.89
C GLY A 75 -16.87 4.66 6.69
N ALA A 76 -16.78 5.82 6.02
CA ALA A 76 -16.68 7.11 6.67
C ALA A 76 -18.03 7.72 7.08
N ASP A 77 -19.16 7.24 6.55
CA ASP A 77 -20.46 7.91 6.63
C ASP A 77 -20.93 8.19 8.05
N ALA A 78 -20.75 7.24 8.95
CA ALA A 78 -21.23 7.38 10.31
C ALA A 78 -20.52 8.52 11.07
N TRP A 79 -19.21 8.54 11.03
CA TRP A 79 -18.43 9.54 11.76
C TRP A 79 -18.37 10.90 11.06
N LEU A 80 -18.46 10.94 9.72
CA LEU A 80 -18.62 12.20 8.98
C LEU A 80 -19.95 12.87 9.36
N LYS A 81 -21.04 12.11 9.40
CA LYS A 81 -22.34 12.60 9.86
C LYS A 81 -22.29 13.11 11.30
N GLU A 82 -21.60 12.39 12.19
CA GLU A 82 -21.41 12.81 13.58
C GLU A 82 -20.59 14.09 13.69
N ALA A 83 -19.62 14.28 12.79
CA ALA A 83 -18.84 15.51 12.68
C ALA A 83 -19.61 16.68 12.03
N GLY A 84 -20.82 16.45 11.54
CA GLY A 84 -21.65 17.47 10.86
C GLY A 84 -21.34 17.63 9.37
N GLU A 85 -20.52 16.74 8.80
CA GLU A 85 -20.17 16.76 7.38
C GLU A 85 -21.16 15.90 6.59
N THR A 86 -21.94 16.54 5.70
CA THR A 86 -22.98 15.87 4.91
C THR A 86 -22.58 15.68 3.44
N GLU A 87 -21.64 16.48 2.96
CA GLU A 87 -21.13 16.42 1.59
C GLU A 87 -19.60 16.38 1.63
N VAL A 88 -19.03 15.35 1.06
CA VAL A 88 -17.58 15.18 0.94
C VAL A 88 -17.18 15.07 -0.52
N GLU A 89 -16.14 15.79 -0.89
CA GLU A 89 -15.51 15.65 -2.18
C GLU A 89 -14.76 14.30 -2.26
N ASN A 90 -14.50 13.80 -3.47
CA ASN A 90 -13.71 12.60 -3.74
C ASN A 90 -14.24 11.35 -3.03
N ARG A 91 -15.49 11.00 -3.25
CA ARG A 91 -16.05 9.76 -2.75
C ARG A 91 -15.77 8.60 -3.68
N PHE A 92 -15.12 7.57 -3.16
CA PHE A 92 -14.82 6.35 -3.91
C PHE A 92 -15.90 5.29 -3.68
N GLY A 93 -16.41 4.76 -4.79
CA GLY A 93 -17.09 3.47 -4.79
C GLY A 93 -16.09 2.31 -4.77
N GLU A 94 -16.60 1.09 -4.62
CA GLU A 94 -15.79 -0.13 -4.54
C GLU A 94 -14.80 -0.27 -5.71
N SER A 95 -15.26 -0.08 -6.94
CA SER A 95 -14.42 -0.21 -8.14
C SER A 95 -13.23 0.77 -8.14
N GLN A 96 -13.44 2.00 -7.67
CA GLN A 96 -12.37 2.99 -7.56
C GLN A 96 -11.41 2.66 -6.43
N LEU A 97 -11.94 2.25 -5.27
CA LEU A 97 -11.13 1.81 -4.13
C LEU A 97 -10.17 0.68 -4.54
N LEU A 98 -10.71 -0.41 -5.10
CA LEU A 98 -9.91 -1.59 -5.45
C LEU A 98 -8.93 -1.32 -6.60
N ARG A 99 -9.22 -0.36 -7.47
CA ARG A 99 -8.34 0.03 -8.57
C ARG A 99 -7.18 0.90 -8.12
N TYR A 100 -7.44 1.90 -7.29
CA TYR A 100 -6.46 2.93 -7.00
C TYR A 100 -5.65 2.66 -5.74
N PHE A 101 -6.29 2.31 -4.64
CA PHE A 101 -5.63 2.21 -3.35
C PHE A 101 -4.53 1.14 -3.29
N PRO A 102 -4.75 -0.13 -3.71
CA PRO A 102 -3.68 -1.12 -3.74
C PRO A 102 -2.56 -0.77 -4.71
N TYR A 103 -2.87 -0.16 -5.85
CA TYR A 103 -1.85 0.26 -6.81
C TYR A 103 -0.88 1.27 -6.17
N TYR A 104 -1.40 2.33 -5.58
CA TYR A 104 -0.53 3.38 -5.02
C TYR A 104 0.20 2.90 -3.78
N LEU A 105 -0.47 2.26 -2.84
CA LEU A 105 0.13 1.87 -1.57
C LEU A 105 1.00 0.60 -1.66
N LEU A 106 0.57 -0.41 -2.42
CA LEU A 106 1.35 -1.64 -2.56
C LEU A 106 2.33 -1.56 -3.73
N LEU A 107 1.84 -1.51 -4.97
CA LEU A 107 2.73 -1.59 -6.15
C LEU A 107 3.71 -0.42 -6.22
N ASN A 108 3.24 0.80 -6.00
CA ASN A 108 4.04 2.01 -6.15
C ASN A 108 4.79 2.44 -4.87
N SER A 109 4.59 1.76 -3.75
CA SER A 109 5.28 2.08 -2.48
C SER A 109 5.89 0.85 -1.85
N THR A 110 5.09 0.00 -1.21
CA THR A 110 5.57 -1.09 -0.34
C THR A 110 6.39 -2.12 -1.11
N LEU A 111 5.92 -2.56 -2.30
CA LEU A 111 6.66 -3.54 -3.10
C LEU A 111 7.94 -2.97 -3.69
N ALA A 112 7.99 -1.67 -3.97
CA ALA A 112 9.23 -1.02 -4.38
C ALA A 112 10.28 -1.01 -3.25
N VAL A 113 9.85 -0.82 -1.99
CA VAL A 113 10.73 -0.98 -0.81
C VAL A 113 11.22 -2.41 -0.69
N THR A 114 10.31 -3.39 -0.80
CA THR A 114 10.62 -4.82 -0.76
C THR A 114 11.62 -5.21 -1.84
N ALA A 115 11.38 -4.78 -3.08
CA ALA A 115 12.27 -5.02 -4.22
C ALA A 115 13.65 -4.38 -4.01
N ALA A 116 13.71 -3.18 -3.43
CA ALA A 116 14.99 -2.52 -3.12
C ALA A 116 15.80 -3.29 -2.06
N LEU A 117 15.15 -3.86 -1.04
CA LEU A 117 15.80 -4.71 -0.04
C LEU A 117 16.33 -6.02 -0.66
N ALA A 118 15.56 -6.66 -1.54
CA ALA A 118 15.96 -7.86 -2.25
C ALA A 118 17.10 -7.59 -3.22
N ALA A 119 17.02 -6.53 -4.03
CA ALA A 119 18.07 -6.11 -4.96
C ALA A 119 19.38 -5.75 -4.27
N ALA A 120 19.32 -5.24 -3.04
CA ALA A 120 20.50 -5.01 -2.20
C ALA A 120 21.12 -6.30 -1.62
N GLY A 121 20.53 -7.46 -1.89
CA GLY A 121 20.99 -8.76 -1.40
C GLY A 121 20.79 -8.97 0.10
N PHE A 122 19.82 -8.27 0.72
CA PHE A 122 19.61 -8.37 2.16
C PHE A 122 18.82 -9.62 2.54
N ASP A 123 17.79 -9.98 1.75
CA ASP A 123 17.02 -11.22 1.88
C ASP A 123 16.42 -11.59 0.52
N SER A 124 15.83 -12.78 0.39
CA SER A 124 15.09 -13.15 -0.82
C SER A 124 13.79 -12.35 -0.95
N GLU A 125 13.41 -12.05 -2.19
CA GLU A 125 12.15 -11.37 -2.49
C GLU A 125 10.95 -12.14 -1.92
N GLU A 126 10.95 -13.48 -2.06
CA GLU A 126 9.90 -14.35 -1.54
C GLU A 126 9.71 -14.20 -0.02
N ASN A 127 10.80 -14.21 0.75
CA ASN A 127 10.75 -14.03 2.19
C ASN A 127 10.20 -12.66 2.58
N LEU A 128 10.65 -11.59 1.91
CA LEU A 128 10.20 -10.23 2.18
C LEU A 128 8.72 -10.04 1.80
N MET A 129 8.30 -10.59 0.66
CA MET A 129 6.91 -10.54 0.20
C MET A 129 5.96 -11.31 1.13
N SER A 130 6.39 -12.48 1.61
CA SER A 130 5.61 -13.26 2.58
C SER A 130 5.32 -12.45 3.85
N ARG A 131 6.30 -11.69 4.36
CA ARG A 131 6.09 -10.85 5.55
C ARG A 131 5.07 -9.75 5.34
N VAL A 132 5.11 -9.06 4.21
CA VAL A 132 4.10 -8.05 3.86
C VAL A 132 2.71 -8.69 3.78
N ARG A 133 2.60 -9.85 3.11
CA ARG A 133 1.35 -10.59 3.00
C ARG A 133 0.81 -11.01 4.36
N ASP A 134 1.68 -11.55 5.23
CA ASP A 134 1.29 -12.05 6.55
C ASP A 134 0.82 -10.90 7.46
N ALA A 135 1.48 -9.74 7.42
CA ALA A 135 1.06 -8.54 8.15
C ALA A 135 -0.35 -8.07 7.70
N LEU A 136 -0.64 -8.07 6.39
CA LEU A 136 -1.97 -7.73 5.88
C LEU A 136 -3.02 -8.78 6.22
N ALA A 137 -2.64 -10.06 6.23
CA ALA A 137 -3.53 -11.15 6.63
C ALA A 137 -3.89 -11.08 8.12
N GLU A 138 -2.97 -10.68 8.98
CA GLU A 138 -3.22 -10.42 10.39
C GLU A 138 -4.16 -9.24 10.58
N LEU A 139 -3.90 -8.10 9.93
CA LEU A 139 -4.80 -6.94 9.97
C LEU A 139 -6.22 -7.29 9.55
N ARG A 140 -6.38 -8.11 8.50
CA ARG A 140 -7.68 -8.56 8.01
C ARG A 140 -8.54 -9.21 9.12
N THR A 141 -7.92 -9.86 10.11
CA THR A 141 -8.67 -10.54 11.19
C THR A 141 -9.35 -9.58 12.16
N THR A 142 -8.90 -8.33 12.23
CA THR A 142 -9.38 -7.32 13.19
C THR A 142 -10.03 -6.11 12.52
N ALA A 143 -9.83 -5.92 11.22
CA ALA A 143 -10.37 -4.80 10.45
C ALA A 143 -11.90 -4.80 10.42
N LYS A 144 -12.53 -3.63 10.51
CA LYS A 144 -14.00 -3.48 10.42
C LYS A 144 -14.52 -3.78 9.02
N GLN A 145 -13.78 -3.38 8.00
CA GLN A 145 -14.09 -3.67 6.60
C GLN A 145 -12.93 -4.42 5.96
N THR A 146 -13.20 -5.57 5.38
CA THR A 146 -12.15 -6.46 4.85
C THR A 146 -12.06 -6.44 3.33
N ARG A 147 -12.95 -5.74 2.63
CA ARG A 147 -13.10 -5.78 1.17
C ARG A 147 -11.79 -5.54 0.42
N CYS A 148 -11.06 -4.48 0.77
CA CYS A 148 -9.79 -4.17 0.14
C CYS A 148 -8.71 -5.19 0.49
N LEU A 149 -8.65 -5.63 1.75
CA LEU A 149 -7.73 -6.67 2.21
C LEU A 149 -8.03 -8.02 1.54
N ASP A 150 -9.32 -8.38 1.38
CA ASP A 150 -9.74 -9.58 0.67
C ASP A 150 -9.30 -9.55 -0.80
N TYR A 151 -9.48 -8.42 -1.47
CA TYR A 151 -9.03 -8.23 -2.84
C TYR A 151 -7.50 -8.38 -2.94
N VAL A 152 -6.76 -7.71 -2.06
CA VAL A 152 -5.30 -7.74 -2.07
C VAL A 152 -4.75 -9.15 -1.81
N LEU A 153 -5.35 -9.89 -0.88
CA LEU A 153 -4.84 -11.21 -0.47
C LEU A 153 -5.30 -12.35 -1.37
N ASN A 154 -6.47 -12.25 -2.01
CA ASN A 154 -7.14 -13.39 -2.62
C ASN A 154 -7.52 -13.20 -4.10
N SER A 155 -7.46 -11.98 -4.66
CA SER A 155 -7.68 -11.79 -6.11
C SER A 155 -6.50 -12.35 -6.91
N PRO A 156 -6.72 -13.05 -8.03
CA PRO A 156 -5.63 -13.52 -8.89
C PRO A 156 -4.84 -12.39 -9.55
N THR A 157 -5.48 -11.23 -9.72
CA THR A 157 -4.86 -10.05 -10.34
C THR A 157 -5.14 -8.79 -9.53
N TRP A 158 -4.25 -7.80 -9.66
CA TRP A 158 -4.44 -6.43 -9.21
C TRP A 158 -4.48 -5.48 -10.39
N ASN A 159 -5.17 -4.36 -10.25
CA ASN A 159 -5.11 -3.29 -11.24
C ASN A 159 -3.77 -2.54 -11.12
N CYS A 160 -3.06 -2.41 -12.24
CA CYS A 160 -1.80 -1.68 -12.34
C CYS A 160 -1.91 -0.57 -13.37
N LYS A 161 -1.41 0.63 -13.03
CA LYS A 161 -1.44 1.78 -13.94
C LYS A 161 -0.34 1.67 -15.00
N GLY A 162 -0.73 1.70 -16.25
CA GLY A 162 0.16 1.57 -17.41
C GLY A 162 0.75 2.89 -17.90
N ASN A 163 1.30 3.73 -17.02
CA ASN A 163 1.84 5.04 -17.41
C ASN A 163 2.86 4.96 -18.56
N PHE A 164 3.73 3.96 -18.56
CA PHE A 164 4.71 3.75 -19.62
C PHE A 164 4.03 3.43 -20.97
N PHE A 165 3.01 2.59 -20.97
CA PHE A 165 2.24 2.28 -22.18
C PHE A 165 1.47 3.50 -22.69
N CYS A 166 0.95 4.33 -21.80
CA CYS A 166 0.31 5.59 -22.17
C CYS A 166 1.29 6.50 -22.92
N TYR A 167 2.50 6.65 -22.40
CA TYR A 167 3.55 7.43 -23.04
C TYR A 167 3.92 6.90 -24.44
N LEU A 168 4.06 5.56 -24.59
CA LEU A 168 4.36 4.93 -25.87
C LEU A 168 3.25 5.12 -26.92
N HIS A 169 2.01 5.37 -26.51
CA HIS A 169 0.85 5.59 -27.36
C HIS A 169 0.42 7.06 -27.44
N ASP A 170 1.30 8.00 -27.09
CA ASP A 170 1.02 9.44 -27.05
C ASP A 170 -0.24 9.81 -26.25
N ARG A 171 -0.55 9.02 -25.22
CA ARG A 171 -1.69 9.24 -24.32
C ARG A 171 -1.19 9.81 -22.99
N ASN A 172 -1.95 10.71 -22.42
CA ASN A 172 -1.71 11.20 -21.06
C ASN A 172 -3.05 11.37 -20.33
N GLU A 173 -3.00 11.53 -19.02
CA GLU A 173 -4.19 11.64 -18.16
C GLU A 173 -5.13 12.78 -18.57
N ASN A 174 -4.59 13.86 -19.17
CA ASN A 174 -5.37 15.00 -19.62
C ASN A 174 -6.07 14.78 -20.98
N THR A 175 -5.62 13.77 -21.74
CA THR A 175 -6.17 13.46 -23.07
C THR A 175 -7.08 12.23 -23.07
N ILE A 176 -7.17 11.52 -21.95
CA ILE A 176 -7.96 10.30 -21.82
C ILE A 176 -9.28 10.65 -21.11
N VAL A 177 -10.40 10.36 -21.79
CA VAL A 177 -11.75 10.64 -21.30
C VAL A 177 -12.09 9.78 -20.06
N ASP A 178 -11.67 8.51 -20.07
CA ASP A 178 -11.87 7.58 -18.95
C ASP A 178 -10.50 7.13 -18.38
N PRO A 179 -10.12 7.61 -17.18
CA PRO A 179 -8.87 7.18 -16.54
C PRO A 179 -8.75 5.66 -16.30
N ALA A 180 -9.87 4.93 -16.34
CA ALA A 180 -9.87 3.48 -16.16
C ALA A 180 -9.12 2.72 -17.27
N VAL A 181 -9.11 3.27 -18.50
CA VAL A 181 -8.49 2.61 -19.66
C VAL A 181 -6.96 2.50 -19.61
N ILE A 182 -6.33 3.21 -18.67
CA ILE A 182 -4.87 3.13 -18.48
C ILE A 182 -4.46 2.07 -17.46
N TYR A 183 -5.42 1.40 -16.84
CA TYR A 183 -5.16 0.31 -15.90
C TYR A 183 -5.28 -1.04 -16.63
N PHE A 184 -4.43 -1.96 -16.26
CA PHE A 184 -4.43 -3.35 -16.74
C PHE A 184 -4.27 -4.32 -15.58
N ASP A 185 -4.61 -5.58 -15.82
CA ASP A 185 -4.46 -6.62 -14.82
C ASP A 185 -2.99 -7.04 -14.69
N PHE A 186 -2.50 -7.00 -13.47
CA PHE A 186 -1.17 -7.43 -13.05
C PHE A 186 -1.31 -8.66 -12.15
N SER A 187 -0.52 -9.70 -12.37
CA SER A 187 -0.56 -10.91 -11.54
C SER A 187 -0.31 -10.57 -10.07
N ASN A 188 -1.23 -10.96 -9.19
CA ASN A 188 -1.10 -10.71 -7.77
C ASN A 188 0.00 -11.59 -7.16
N PRO A 189 1.09 -11.00 -6.63
CA PRO A 189 2.19 -11.76 -6.06
C PRO A 189 1.85 -12.44 -4.73
N PHE A 190 0.71 -12.10 -4.12
CA PHE A 190 0.24 -12.73 -2.88
C PHE A 190 -0.74 -13.89 -3.13
N TYR A 191 -1.25 -13.99 -4.35
CA TYR A 191 -2.20 -15.04 -4.71
C TYR A 191 -1.50 -16.40 -4.75
N LYS A 192 -2.08 -17.36 -4.03
CA LYS A 192 -1.69 -18.78 -4.14
C LYS A 192 -2.89 -19.54 -4.67
N GLU A 193 -2.73 -20.19 -5.81
CA GLU A 193 -3.77 -21.11 -6.29
C GLU A 193 -4.11 -22.10 -5.18
N LYS A 194 -5.40 -22.26 -4.93
CA LYS A 194 -5.85 -23.30 -4.01
C LYS A 194 -5.59 -24.65 -4.69
N ALA A 195 -4.68 -25.43 -4.11
CA ALA A 195 -4.41 -26.80 -4.54
C ALA A 195 -5.64 -27.69 -4.39
#